data_be6c00a8fd8a6d8839945436dd5c18ba
#
_entry.id   be6c00a8fd8a6d8839945436dd5c18ba
#
_cell.length_a   1.000
_cell.length_b   1.000
_cell.length_c   1.000
_cell.angle_alpha   90.00
_cell.angle_beta   90.00
_cell.angle_gamma   90.00
#
_symmetry.space_group_name_H-M   'P 1'
#
loop_
_entity.id
_entity.type
_entity.pdbx_description
1 polymer ?
#
loop_
_entity_poly.entity_id
_entity_poly.type
_entity_poly.pdbx_seq_one_letter_code
_entity_poly.pdbx_strand_id
1 'polypeptide(L)'
;MSQLLRNALWSLCLFILVGCATHGLPRWKNFQGDLPGQGYLAVKSGFAVSSAWTSSPYHITTSSPVIGIDSNGREVIYFGTVDGELVALNSEDGNERWRRSFATDSKSTAIISTPAISTDGSIYVITNQRYEDGLIRSVLHKVDEFSRIRWSYTISDDGFTSGAPKVLVWGQDTLVFIYVTLFVDENPQGALLVLLDKGKEVDVLDRESLGTCQWGSTDLQAHREDVVNALAALWDFSSVFTPETAEGGKQIPDIFIDPSVAVMTARKLPLIAIADNLCNLGAFEWDDELSIVWREFHSYEKHSSTALLPNGLMVFGRQSGSVLAHDMETGLKIWSYHAGRPVFATPAATHSYLFVVAKDHLIVLNQKDGSLVYDADSPRQFRLPHQTYASPAVTQNRVYVSTSAMMTFSYDLSTRSQDTNFRGNGLASIALGNNGAIYAVAADGRIHKYPGPK
;
A
#
# COMPACT_ATOMS: atom_id res chain seq x y z
N MET A 1 9.93 53.72 -13.05
CA MET A 1 9.15 52.46 -12.77
C MET A 1 9.99 51.65 -11.82
N SER A 2 9.58 51.59 -10.56
CA SER A 2 10.40 51.22 -9.42
C SER A 2 10.65 49.70 -9.33
N GLN A 3 11.76 49.36 -8.73
CA GLN A 3 12.21 47.97 -8.44
C GLN A 3 11.14 47.12 -7.72
N LEU A 4 10.19 47.76 -7.03
CA LEU A 4 9.03 47.14 -6.39
C LEU A 4 8.02 46.54 -7.40
N LEU A 5 7.84 47.13 -8.58
CA LEU A 5 6.96 46.60 -9.62
C LEU A 5 7.58 45.37 -10.33
N ARG A 6 8.91 45.32 -10.44
CA ARG A 6 9.61 44.16 -11.00
C ARG A 6 9.54 42.96 -10.06
N ASN A 7 9.68 43.14 -8.75
CA ASN A 7 9.59 42.06 -7.78
C ASN A 7 8.16 41.52 -7.62
N ALA A 8 7.15 42.41 -7.75
CA ALA A 8 5.75 41.98 -7.74
C ALA A 8 5.37 41.12 -8.97
N LEU A 9 5.92 41.51 -10.17
CA LEU A 9 5.69 40.72 -11.39
C LEU A 9 6.40 39.36 -11.35
N TRP A 10 7.60 39.28 -10.76
CA TRP A 10 8.30 37.99 -10.58
C TRP A 10 7.60 37.07 -9.57
N SER A 11 7.08 37.62 -8.47
CA SER A 11 6.27 36.86 -7.52
C SER A 11 4.95 36.39 -8.12
N LEU A 12 4.30 37.21 -8.95
CA LEU A 12 3.05 36.83 -9.62
C LEU A 12 3.29 35.76 -10.71
N CYS A 13 4.38 35.84 -11.47
CA CYS A 13 4.74 34.79 -12.42
C CYS A 13 5.17 33.48 -11.76
N LEU A 14 5.81 33.51 -10.58
CA LEU A 14 6.16 32.28 -9.83
C LEU A 14 4.91 31.61 -9.25
N PHE A 15 3.93 32.39 -8.78
CA PHE A 15 2.65 31.82 -8.31
C PHE A 15 1.79 31.25 -9.45
N ILE A 16 1.84 31.81 -10.64
CA ILE A 16 1.11 31.30 -11.82
C ILE A 16 1.78 30.02 -12.36
N LEU A 17 3.12 29.92 -12.31
CA LEU A 17 3.85 28.72 -12.73
C LEU A 17 3.73 27.54 -11.74
N VAL A 18 3.60 27.79 -10.44
CA VAL A 18 3.35 26.76 -9.43
C VAL A 18 1.88 26.27 -9.45
N GLY A 19 0.94 27.11 -9.87
CA GLY A 19 -0.48 26.75 -9.99
C GLY A 19 -0.85 25.91 -11.22
N CYS A 20 -0.04 25.94 -12.30
CA CYS A 20 -0.32 25.20 -13.54
C CYS A 20 0.32 23.79 -13.62
N ALA A 21 1.21 23.43 -12.71
CA ALA A 21 1.92 22.14 -12.77
C ALA A 21 1.25 21.00 -11.98
N THR A 22 0.11 21.26 -11.29
CA THR A 22 -0.53 20.23 -10.43
C THR A 22 -1.78 19.58 -11.06
N HIS A 23 -2.17 19.98 -12.25
CA HIS A 23 -3.37 19.45 -12.91
C HIS A 23 -3.04 18.35 -13.93
N GLY A 24 -2.61 17.18 -13.49
CA GLY A 24 -2.45 16.06 -14.42
C GLY A 24 -1.62 14.87 -13.97
N LEU A 25 -0.96 14.92 -12.81
CA LEU A 25 -0.19 13.77 -12.34
C LEU A 25 -1.11 12.76 -11.64
N PRO A 26 -1.04 11.45 -12.02
CA PRO A 26 -1.76 10.41 -11.31
C PRO A 26 -1.36 10.43 -9.84
N ARG A 27 -2.35 10.36 -8.96
CA ARG A 27 -2.15 10.40 -7.51
C ARG A 27 -2.08 9.00 -6.88
N TRP A 28 -2.33 7.93 -7.65
CA TRP A 28 -2.31 6.54 -7.16
C TRP A 28 -1.00 5.84 -7.52
N LYS A 29 0.12 6.44 -7.11
CA LYS A 29 1.49 6.00 -7.44
C LYS A 29 2.09 5.00 -6.45
N ASN A 30 1.48 4.84 -5.28
CA ASN A 30 1.96 4.01 -4.19
C ASN A 30 0.84 3.13 -3.66
N PHE A 31 1.18 2.16 -2.82
CA PHE A 31 0.21 1.44 -2.01
C PHE A 31 -0.63 2.44 -1.21
N GLN A 32 -1.96 2.27 -1.25
CA GLN A 32 -2.91 3.24 -0.69
C GLN A 32 -2.84 4.65 -1.31
N GLY A 33 -2.45 4.74 -2.58
CA GLY A 33 -2.53 5.93 -3.41
C GLY A 33 -1.37 6.90 -3.26
N ASP A 34 -1.00 7.26 -2.05
CA ASP A 34 -0.03 8.30 -1.74
C ASP A 34 1.07 7.86 -0.75
N LEU A 35 2.01 8.74 -0.47
CA LEU A 35 3.07 8.48 0.49
C LEU A 35 2.55 8.31 1.93
N PRO A 36 1.61 9.13 2.43
CA PRO A 36 0.99 8.94 3.75
C PRO A 36 0.14 7.68 3.88
N GLY A 37 -0.22 7.01 2.78
CA GLY A 37 -1.02 5.78 2.81
C GLY A 37 -2.48 6.00 3.19
N GLN A 38 -3.09 7.10 2.74
CA GLN A 38 -4.44 7.50 3.15
C GLN A 38 -5.57 6.78 2.41
N GLY A 39 -5.28 6.10 1.29
CA GLY A 39 -6.31 5.38 0.52
C GLY A 39 -7.43 6.26 -0.04
N TYR A 40 -7.20 7.57 -0.16
CA TYR A 40 -8.18 8.56 -0.58
C TYR A 40 -7.75 9.31 -1.83
N LEU A 41 -8.65 9.46 -2.76
CA LEU A 41 -8.48 10.34 -3.92
C LEU A 41 -9.64 11.35 -4.00
N ALA A 42 -9.32 12.63 -4.02
CA ALA A 42 -10.27 13.74 -4.04
C ALA A 42 -10.95 13.92 -5.41
N VAL A 43 -11.55 12.84 -5.93
CA VAL A 43 -12.33 12.81 -7.18
C VAL A 43 -13.69 12.18 -6.90
N LYS A 44 -14.67 12.45 -7.79
CA LYS A 44 -15.90 11.68 -7.80
C LYS A 44 -15.69 10.42 -8.65
N SER A 45 -16.13 9.28 -8.17
CA SER A 45 -16.15 8.03 -8.94
C SER A 45 -17.52 7.77 -9.55
N GLY A 46 -17.53 7.03 -10.66
CA GLY A 46 -18.75 6.64 -11.34
C GLY A 46 -19.48 5.50 -10.63
N PHE A 47 -20.66 5.17 -11.13
CA PHE A 47 -21.43 4.00 -10.73
C PHE A 47 -20.93 2.79 -11.53
N ALA A 48 -20.23 1.86 -10.87
CA ALA A 48 -19.57 0.72 -11.52
C ALA A 48 -20.57 -0.40 -11.81
N VAL A 49 -21.28 -0.32 -12.92
CA VAL A 49 -22.27 -1.36 -13.34
C VAL A 49 -21.63 -2.36 -14.30
N SER A 50 -20.74 -1.91 -15.17
CA SER A 50 -20.03 -2.77 -16.12
C SER A 50 -18.59 -2.31 -16.31
N SER A 51 -17.69 -3.25 -16.55
CA SER A 51 -16.30 -2.91 -16.89
C SER A 51 -16.22 -2.26 -18.26
N ALA A 52 -15.38 -1.23 -18.38
CA ALA A 52 -15.04 -0.64 -19.68
C ALA A 52 -14.16 -1.61 -20.49
N TRP A 53 -13.26 -2.29 -19.80
CA TRP A 53 -12.44 -3.37 -20.34
C TRP A 53 -12.00 -4.35 -19.24
N THR A 54 -11.53 -5.52 -19.67
CA THR A 54 -11.00 -6.58 -18.83
C THR A 54 -9.71 -7.07 -19.47
N SER A 55 -8.63 -7.17 -18.70
CA SER A 55 -7.33 -7.65 -19.18
C SER A 55 -7.30 -9.16 -19.46
N SER A 56 -6.19 -9.64 -20.01
CA SER A 56 -5.80 -11.06 -19.91
C SER A 56 -5.63 -11.47 -18.44
N PRO A 57 -5.72 -12.77 -18.12
CA PRO A 57 -5.47 -13.24 -16.74
C PRO A 57 -3.97 -13.21 -16.40
N TYR A 58 -3.67 -12.87 -15.14
CA TYR A 58 -2.34 -12.88 -14.54
C TYR A 58 -2.43 -13.51 -13.16
N HIS A 59 -1.35 -14.08 -12.65
CA HIS A 59 -1.34 -14.61 -11.29
C HIS A 59 -1.03 -13.49 -10.28
N ILE A 60 -2.07 -12.75 -9.86
CA ILE A 60 -1.97 -11.63 -8.93
C ILE A 60 -2.60 -12.02 -7.59
N THR A 61 -1.85 -11.95 -6.50
CA THR A 61 -2.37 -12.16 -5.14
C THR A 61 -2.56 -10.83 -4.41
N THR A 62 -1.51 -10.30 -3.80
CA THR A 62 -1.56 -9.11 -2.93
C THR A 62 -1.08 -7.83 -3.60
N SER A 63 -0.37 -7.92 -4.73
CA SER A 63 0.12 -6.74 -5.47
C SER A 63 -1.06 -5.91 -5.97
N SER A 64 -1.22 -4.72 -5.43
CA SER A 64 -2.26 -3.77 -5.87
C SER A 64 -1.81 -3.01 -7.11
N PRO A 65 -2.71 -2.66 -8.04
CA PRO A 65 -2.35 -1.83 -9.17
C PRO A 65 -1.92 -0.42 -8.72
N VAL A 66 -0.94 0.15 -9.44
CA VAL A 66 -0.58 1.57 -9.34
C VAL A 66 -0.66 2.22 -10.70
N ILE A 67 -0.83 3.53 -10.73
CA ILE A 67 -1.09 4.29 -11.96
C ILE A 67 0.03 5.28 -12.19
N GLY A 68 0.78 5.11 -13.29
CA GLY A 68 1.78 6.03 -13.79
C GLY A 68 1.33 6.77 -15.04
N ILE A 69 2.15 7.68 -15.50
CA ILE A 69 2.01 8.37 -16.79
C ILE A 69 3.27 8.08 -17.62
N ASP A 70 3.08 7.68 -18.88
CA ASP A 70 4.17 7.52 -19.83
C ASP A 70 4.65 8.89 -20.36
N SER A 71 5.75 8.87 -21.11
CA SER A 71 6.35 10.06 -21.75
C SER A 71 5.41 10.78 -22.74
N ASN A 72 4.31 10.12 -23.15
CA ASN A 72 3.28 10.69 -24.02
C ASN A 72 2.07 11.23 -23.23
N GLY A 73 2.12 11.25 -21.91
CA GLY A 73 1.03 11.73 -21.05
C GLY A 73 -0.13 10.74 -20.88
N ARG A 74 0.02 9.46 -21.25
CA ARG A 74 -1.04 8.45 -21.14
C ARG A 74 -0.89 7.67 -19.83
N GLU A 75 -2.01 7.39 -19.19
CA GLU A 75 -2.04 6.56 -17.98
C GLU A 75 -1.64 5.11 -18.30
N VAL A 76 -0.81 4.53 -17.44
CA VAL A 76 -0.34 3.15 -17.50
C VAL A 76 -0.56 2.51 -16.14
N ILE A 77 -1.04 1.27 -16.12
CA ILE A 77 -1.30 0.52 -14.90
C ILE A 77 -0.17 -0.50 -14.74
N TYR A 78 0.45 -0.50 -13.55
CA TYR A 78 1.53 -1.42 -13.20
C TYR A 78 1.13 -2.28 -12.01
N PHE A 79 1.51 -3.56 -12.05
CA PHE A 79 1.32 -4.52 -10.95
C PHE A 79 2.32 -5.66 -11.04
N GLY A 80 2.54 -6.34 -9.93
CA GLY A 80 3.36 -7.53 -9.84
C GLY A 80 2.55 -8.82 -9.88
N THR A 81 3.20 -9.91 -10.27
CA THR A 81 2.63 -11.26 -10.27
C THR A 81 3.44 -12.22 -9.40
N VAL A 82 2.83 -13.32 -8.97
CA VAL A 82 3.54 -14.36 -8.22
C VAL A 82 4.45 -15.21 -9.11
N ASP A 83 4.38 -15.02 -10.43
CA ASP A 83 5.34 -15.59 -11.39
C ASP A 83 6.62 -14.74 -11.52
N GLY A 84 6.77 -13.70 -10.69
CA GLY A 84 7.92 -12.80 -10.72
C GLY A 84 7.94 -11.85 -11.92
N GLU A 85 6.78 -11.46 -12.41
CA GLU A 85 6.64 -10.53 -13.54
C GLU A 85 6.08 -9.18 -13.09
N LEU A 86 6.69 -8.10 -13.54
CA LEU A 86 6.11 -6.76 -13.53
C LEU A 86 5.40 -6.52 -14.85
N VAL A 87 4.13 -6.19 -14.81
CA VAL A 87 3.27 -6.01 -15.99
C VAL A 87 2.83 -4.56 -16.11
N ALA A 88 2.80 -4.03 -17.33
CA ALA A 88 2.28 -2.74 -17.70
C ALA A 88 1.12 -2.86 -18.68
N LEU A 89 -0.04 -2.27 -18.35
CA LEU A 89 -1.22 -2.23 -19.22
C LEU A 89 -1.54 -0.79 -19.64
N ASN A 90 -2.06 -0.63 -20.86
CA ASN A 90 -2.69 0.62 -21.24
C ASN A 90 -3.97 0.85 -20.44
N SER A 91 -4.13 2.02 -19.84
CA SER A 91 -5.36 2.33 -19.10
C SER A 91 -6.59 2.51 -19.98
N GLU A 92 -6.41 2.77 -21.27
CA GLU A 92 -7.51 3.02 -22.20
C GLU A 92 -8.26 1.74 -22.57
N ASP A 93 -7.50 0.68 -22.93
CA ASP A 93 -8.04 -0.55 -23.51
C ASP A 93 -7.70 -1.84 -22.76
N GLY A 94 -6.83 -1.76 -21.72
CA GLY A 94 -6.39 -2.91 -20.93
C GLY A 94 -5.40 -3.83 -21.62
N ASN A 95 -4.92 -3.45 -22.82
CA ASN A 95 -3.93 -4.22 -23.53
C ASN A 95 -2.56 -4.16 -22.85
N GLU A 96 -1.85 -5.29 -22.84
CA GLU A 96 -0.51 -5.36 -22.32
C GLU A 96 0.44 -4.53 -23.19
N ARG A 97 1.17 -3.59 -22.55
CA ARG A 97 2.23 -2.82 -23.20
C ARG A 97 3.53 -3.60 -23.22
N TRP A 98 3.85 -4.16 -22.04
CA TRP A 98 5.00 -5.00 -21.81
C TRP A 98 4.86 -5.77 -20.50
N ARG A 99 5.66 -6.83 -20.38
CA ARG A 99 5.96 -7.50 -19.12
C ARG A 99 7.46 -7.70 -18.98
N ARG A 100 7.92 -7.63 -17.75
CA ARG A 100 9.31 -7.88 -17.37
C ARG A 100 9.37 -9.02 -16.38
N SER A 101 9.96 -10.14 -16.79
CA SER A 101 10.27 -11.25 -15.88
C SER A 101 11.55 -10.95 -15.11
N PHE A 102 11.56 -11.28 -13.83
CA PHE A 102 12.71 -11.28 -12.94
C PHE A 102 13.11 -12.71 -12.54
N ALA A 103 12.65 -13.71 -13.29
CA ALA A 103 13.06 -15.08 -13.06
C ALA A 103 14.58 -15.20 -13.10
N THR A 104 15.12 -15.91 -12.10
CA THR A 104 16.55 -16.19 -11.94
C THR A 104 16.74 -17.71 -11.84
N ASP A 105 17.90 -18.15 -11.38
CA ASP A 105 18.21 -19.51 -10.97
C ASP A 105 17.58 -19.93 -9.63
N SER A 106 16.78 -19.06 -9.03
CA SER A 106 15.98 -19.38 -7.85
C SER A 106 14.89 -20.41 -8.18
N LYS A 107 14.46 -21.17 -7.17
CA LYS A 107 13.35 -22.13 -7.29
C LYS A 107 12.05 -21.45 -7.69
N SER A 108 11.81 -20.26 -7.13
CA SER A 108 10.66 -19.42 -7.49
C SER A 108 10.95 -17.95 -7.19
N THR A 109 10.37 -17.08 -7.99
CA THR A 109 10.42 -15.63 -7.82
C THR A 109 9.00 -15.10 -7.82
N ALA A 110 8.67 -14.21 -6.88
CA ALA A 110 7.34 -13.60 -6.80
C ALA A 110 7.43 -12.10 -6.53
N ILE A 111 6.46 -11.35 -7.04
CA ILE A 111 6.21 -9.94 -6.71
C ILE A 111 4.87 -9.89 -5.98
N ILE A 112 4.93 -9.87 -4.66
CA ILE A 112 3.76 -9.81 -3.77
C ILE A 112 3.52 -8.40 -3.21
N SER A 113 4.52 -7.54 -3.25
CA SER A 113 4.38 -6.13 -2.88
C SER A 113 3.76 -5.31 -4.00
N THR A 114 3.11 -4.20 -3.63
CA THR A 114 2.63 -3.21 -4.58
C THR A 114 3.81 -2.39 -5.12
N PRO A 115 3.97 -2.20 -6.44
CA PRO A 115 5.00 -1.32 -6.97
C PRO A 115 4.82 0.15 -6.52
N ALA A 116 5.89 0.94 -6.59
CA ALA A 116 5.83 2.38 -6.40
C ALA A 116 6.34 3.12 -7.64
N ILE A 117 5.81 4.31 -7.92
CA ILE A 117 6.18 5.10 -9.08
C ILE A 117 6.70 6.46 -8.62
N SER A 118 7.90 6.82 -9.05
CA SER A 118 8.46 8.13 -8.76
C SER A 118 7.88 9.22 -9.69
N THR A 119 8.27 10.45 -9.45
CA THR A 119 7.80 11.59 -10.25
C THR A 119 8.39 11.61 -11.68
N ASP A 120 9.53 10.97 -11.90
CA ASP A 120 10.17 10.79 -13.20
C ASP A 120 9.59 9.62 -14.03
N GLY A 121 8.58 8.91 -13.50
CA GLY A 121 7.97 7.75 -14.14
C GLY A 121 8.71 6.43 -13.93
N SER A 122 9.81 6.42 -13.16
CA SER A 122 10.49 5.17 -12.79
C SER A 122 9.63 4.33 -11.86
N ILE A 123 9.65 3.02 -12.08
CA ILE A 123 8.89 2.02 -11.32
C ILE A 123 9.86 1.29 -10.39
N TYR A 124 9.51 1.22 -9.10
CA TYR A 124 10.26 0.48 -8.09
C TYR A 124 9.46 -0.73 -7.67
N VAL A 125 10.06 -1.90 -7.80
CA VAL A 125 9.40 -3.18 -7.54
C VAL A 125 10.32 -4.09 -6.74
N ILE A 126 9.76 -4.85 -5.82
CA ILE A 126 10.50 -5.80 -5.00
C ILE A 126 10.13 -7.22 -5.42
N THR A 127 11.15 -8.03 -5.71
CA THR A 127 11.01 -9.46 -5.91
C THR A 127 11.47 -10.19 -4.66
N ASN A 128 10.74 -11.24 -4.29
CA ASN A 128 11.18 -12.22 -3.31
C ASN A 128 11.53 -13.51 -4.05
N GLN A 129 12.76 -13.99 -3.86
CA GLN A 129 13.34 -15.13 -4.55
C GLN A 129 13.60 -16.24 -3.55
N ARG A 130 12.96 -17.40 -3.74
CA ARG A 130 13.16 -18.57 -2.89
C ARG A 130 14.17 -19.51 -3.52
N TYR A 131 15.16 -19.95 -2.77
CA TYR A 131 16.20 -20.87 -3.20
C TYR A 131 15.96 -22.29 -2.68
N GLU A 132 16.70 -23.29 -3.21
CA GLU A 132 16.57 -24.70 -2.83
C GLU A 132 17.03 -24.98 -1.38
N ASP A 133 17.97 -24.18 -0.87
CA ASP A 133 18.44 -24.22 0.53
C ASP A 133 17.43 -23.64 1.54
N GLY A 134 16.29 -23.12 1.06
CA GLY A 134 15.25 -22.51 1.88
C GLY A 134 15.44 -21.02 2.17
N LEU A 135 16.55 -20.42 1.72
CA LEU A 135 16.76 -18.97 1.86
C LEU A 135 15.77 -18.18 1.00
N ILE A 136 15.41 -16.99 1.48
CA ILE A 136 14.59 -16.03 0.75
C ILE A 136 15.40 -14.75 0.57
N ARG A 137 15.68 -14.39 -0.69
CA ARG A 137 16.34 -13.14 -1.02
C ARG A 137 15.32 -12.13 -1.53
N SER A 138 15.37 -10.94 -0.97
CA SER A 138 14.57 -9.81 -1.46
C SER A 138 15.43 -8.85 -2.26
N VAL A 139 14.97 -8.48 -3.45
CA VAL A 139 15.69 -7.59 -4.38
C VAL A 139 14.77 -6.45 -4.82
N LEU A 140 15.24 -5.22 -4.64
CA LEU A 140 14.61 -4.03 -5.20
C LEU A 140 15.14 -3.79 -6.61
N HIS A 141 14.25 -3.52 -7.54
CA HIS A 141 14.59 -3.15 -8.92
C HIS A 141 14.01 -1.79 -9.27
N LYS A 142 14.79 -0.96 -9.94
CA LYS A 142 14.31 0.22 -10.65
C LYS A 142 14.12 -0.13 -12.12
N VAL A 143 12.91 0.10 -12.63
CA VAL A 143 12.54 -0.18 -14.02
C VAL A 143 12.03 1.11 -14.66
N ASP A 144 12.37 1.34 -15.93
CA ASP A 144 11.82 2.48 -16.67
C ASP A 144 10.51 2.11 -17.41
N GLU A 145 9.86 3.11 -18.00
CA GLU A 145 8.61 2.96 -18.77
C GLU A 145 8.70 1.98 -19.97
N PHE A 146 9.94 1.64 -20.38
CA PHE A 146 10.24 0.71 -21.49
C PHE A 146 10.63 -0.67 -21.01
N SER A 147 10.36 -1.04 -19.77
CA SER A 147 10.70 -2.32 -19.13
C SER A 147 12.20 -2.57 -18.91
N ARG A 148 13.08 -1.55 -19.02
CA ARG A 148 14.53 -1.74 -18.82
C ARG A 148 14.86 -1.60 -17.35
N ILE A 149 15.53 -2.61 -16.78
CA ILE A 149 16.08 -2.52 -15.43
C ILE A 149 17.23 -1.48 -15.47
N ARG A 150 17.13 -0.45 -14.65
CA ARG A 150 18.15 0.58 -14.50
C ARG A 150 19.21 0.18 -13.51
N TRP A 151 18.77 -0.41 -12.40
CA TRP A 151 19.60 -1.04 -11.41
C TRP A 151 18.78 -2.05 -10.59
N SER A 152 19.48 -2.91 -9.85
CA SER A 152 18.92 -3.84 -8.87
C SER A 152 19.76 -3.81 -7.61
N TYR A 153 19.13 -3.91 -6.47
CA TYR A 153 19.77 -3.91 -5.16
C TYR A 153 19.22 -5.05 -4.30
N THR A 154 20.11 -5.92 -3.81
CA THR A 154 19.75 -6.98 -2.86
C THR A 154 19.50 -6.37 -1.50
N ILE A 155 18.24 -6.35 -1.08
CA ILE A 155 17.80 -5.82 0.22
C ILE A 155 18.29 -6.75 1.33
N SER A 156 18.14 -8.05 1.13
CA SER A 156 18.49 -9.10 2.08
C SER A 156 18.85 -10.39 1.36
N ASP A 157 19.86 -11.09 1.87
CA ASP A 157 20.22 -12.44 1.41
C ASP A 157 19.43 -13.55 2.13
N ASP A 158 18.89 -13.26 3.34
CA ASP A 158 17.88 -14.08 4.00
C ASP A 158 16.89 -13.18 4.72
N GLY A 159 15.76 -12.98 4.10
CA GLY A 159 14.69 -12.12 4.55
C GLY A 159 13.74 -11.79 3.42
N PHE A 160 12.60 -11.25 3.76
CA PHE A 160 11.57 -10.92 2.78
C PHE A 160 10.93 -9.58 3.07
N THR A 161 10.25 -9.02 2.08
CA THR A 161 9.31 -7.95 2.28
C THR A 161 8.10 -8.12 1.36
N SER A 162 6.92 -8.06 1.94
CA SER A 162 5.63 -7.93 1.26
C SER A 162 5.10 -6.49 1.32
N GLY A 163 5.72 -5.64 2.13
CA GLY A 163 5.46 -4.21 2.19
C GLY A 163 5.85 -3.48 0.90
N ALA A 164 5.04 -2.52 0.49
CA ALA A 164 5.33 -1.70 -0.67
C ALA A 164 6.46 -0.70 -0.39
N PRO A 165 7.41 -0.48 -1.31
CA PRO A 165 8.37 0.60 -1.20
C PRO A 165 7.65 1.95 -1.26
N LYS A 166 8.20 2.96 -0.58
CA LYS A 166 7.75 4.36 -0.71
C LYS A 166 8.87 5.18 -1.34
N VAL A 167 8.55 5.88 -2.41
CA VAL A 167 9.52 6.64 -3.19
C VAL A 167 9.22 8.13 -3.05
N LEU A 168 10.15 8.85 -2.47
CA LEU A 168 10.07 10.29 -2.23
C LEU A 168 11.15 11.03 -3.03
N VAL A 169 10.75 12.03 -3.80
CA VAL A 169 11.68 13.02 -4.33
C VAL A 169 11.78 14.16 -3.32
N TRP A 170 12.96 14.35 -2.75
CA TRP A 170 13.26 15.34 -1.73
C TRP A 170 14.44 16.21 -2.17
N GLY A 171 14.16 17.47 -2.52
CA GLY A 171 15.17 18.32 -3.15
C GLY A 171 15.58 17.80 -4.53
N GLN A 172 16.83 17.39 -4.65
CA GLN A 172 17.39 16.78 -5.87
C GLN A 172 17.51 15.25 -5.76
N ASP A 173 17.23 14.71 -4.58
CA ASP A 173 17.40 13.31 -4.26
C ASP A 173 16.11 12.50 -4.46
N THR A 174 16.25 11.26 -4.84
CA THR A 174 15.16 10.28 -4.84
C THR A 174 15.44 9.24 -3.77
N LEU A 175 14.67 9.29 -2.70
CA LEU A 175 14.77 8.40 -1.56
C LEU A 175 13.77 7.25 -1.69
N VAL A 176 14.21 6.04 -1.34
CA VAL A 176 13.35 4.86 -1.27
C VAL A 176 13.36 4.30 0.14
N PHE A 177 12.18 4.26 0.77
CA PHE A 177 11.97 3.73 2.10
C PHE A 177 11.34 2.35 2.01
N ILE A 178 11.93 1.37 2.70
CA ILE A 178 11.48 -0.02 2.67
C ILE A 178 11.52 -0.57 4.09
N TYR A 179 10.45 -1.22 4.51
CA TYR A 179 10.47 -2.14 5.64
C TYR A 179 10.82 -3.54 5.15
N VAL A 180 11.66 -4.25 5.87
CA VAL A 180 12.06 -5.63 5.58
C VAL A 180 12.09 -6.46 6.85
N THR A 181 11.63 -7.70 6.77
CA THR A 181 11.84 -8.71 7.79
C THR A 181 13.08 -9.52 7.43
N LEU A 182 14.09 -9.46 8.27
CA LEU A 182 15.36 -10.19 8.14
C LEU A 182 15.33 -11.41 9.04
N PHE A 183 15.98 -12.49 8.63
CA PHE A 183 16.26 -13.62 9.51
C PHE A 183 17.71 -13.57 9.96
N VAL A 184 17.93 -13.26 11.24
CA VAL A 184 19.24 -13.21 11.87
C VAL A 184 19.30 -14.36 12.88
N ASP A 185 20.20 -15.32 12.66
CA ASP A 185 20.29 -16.56 13.47
C ASP A 185 18.92 -17.24 13.63
N GLU A 186 18.18 -17.40 12.51
CA GLU A 186 16.82 -17.96 12.42
C GLU A 186 15.72 -17.09 13.07
N ASN A 187 16.05 -15.93 13.63
CA ASN A 187 15.10 -15.06 14.31
C ASN A 187 14.64 -13.91 13.39
N PRO A 188 13.34 -13.67 13.24
CA PRO A 188 12.85 -12.54 12.46
C PRO A 188 13.14 -11.22 13.17
N GLN A 189 13.69 -10.27 12.45
CA GLN A 189 13.96 -8.90 12.91
C GLN A 189 13.45 -7.90 11.88
N GLY A 190 12.73 -6.89 12.34
CA GLY A 190 12.33 -5.77 11.51
C GLY A 190 13.51 -4.84 11.22
N ALA A 191 13.59 -4.31 10.02
CA ALA A 191 14.52 -3.25 9.67
C ALA A 191 13.85 -2.21 8.75
N LEU A 192 14.19 -0.93 8.97
CA LEU A 192 13.85 0.16 8.08
C LEU A 192 15.09 0.51 7.26
N LEU A 193 14.94 0.50 5.95
CA LEU A 193 16.00 0.77 4.99
C LEU A 193 15.71 2.07 4.24
N VAL A 194 16.72 2.95 4.15
CA VAL A 194 16.69 4.18 3.34
C VAL A 194 17.75 4.09 2.25
N LEU A 195 17.30 4.22 1.02
CA LEU A 195 18.16 4.14 -0.16
C LEU A 195 18.12 5.45 -0.94
N LEU A 196 19.27 5.87 -1.47
CA LEU A 196 19.40 6.98 -2.41
C LEU A 196 19.55 6.44 -3.83
N ASP A 197 18.58 6.75 -4.67
CA ASP A 197 18.65 6.44 -6.10
C ASP A 197 19.44 7.52 -6.84
N LYS A 198 20.61 7.17 -7.36
CA LYS A 198 21.47 8.02 -8.18
C LYS A 198 21.22 7.89 -9.69
N GLY A 199 20.10 7.29 -10.07
CA GLY A 199 19.70 7.07 -11.47
C GLY A 199 20.22 5.79 -12.09
N LYS A 200 21.54 5.52 -12.06
CA LYS A 200 22.17 4.31 -12.58
C LYS A 200 22.62 3.31 -11.51
N GLU A 201 22.69 3.75 -10.31
CA GLU A 201 23.11 3.00 -9.11
C GLU A 201 22.30 3.48 -7.92
N VAL A 202 22.37 2.73 -6.84
CA VAL A 202 21.70 3.03 -5.58
C VAL A 202 22.69 2.90 -4.44
N ASP A 203 22.66 3.87 -3.52
CA ASP A 203 23.42 3.82 -2.28
C ASP A 203 22.50 3.48 -1.11
N VAL A 204 23.00 2.72 -0.16
CA VAL A 204 22.35 2.58 1.15
C VAL A 204 22.77 3.78 1.99
N LEU A 205 21.81 4.65 2.32
CA LEU A 205 22.07 5.78 3.19
C LEU A 205 21.99 5.36 4.65
N ASP A 206 20.98 4.53 4.99
CA ASP A 206 20.77 4.10 6.36
C ASP A 206 20.04 2.75 6.43
N ARG A 207 20.29 2.00 7.50
CA ARG A 207 19.59 0.79 7.89
C ARG A 207 19.38 0.76 9.39
N GLU A 208 18.21 1.14 9.84
CA GLU A 208 17.83 1.05 11.25
C GLU A 208 17.29 -0.33 11.58
N SER A 209 17.97 -1.06 12.46
CA SER A 209 17.48 -2.32 13.02
C SER A 209 16.40 -2.03 14.05
N LEU A 210 15.20 -2.47 13.76
CA LEU A 210 14.06 -2.33 14.67
C LEU A 210 14.01 -3.46 15.70
N GLY A 211 14.79 -4.54 15.47
CA GLY A 211 14.82 -5.70 16.36
C GLY A 211 13.50 -6.47 16.35
N THR A 212 13.26 -7.20 17.42
CA THR A 212 12.03 -7.97 17.66
C THR A 212 11.65 -7.92 19.11
N CYS A 213 10.42 -8.32 19.46
CA CYS A 213 10.03 -8.55 20.84
C CYS A 213 10.95 -9.57 21.52
N GLN A 214 11.19 -9.41 22.81
CA GLN A 214 11.82 -10.48 23.61
C GLN A 214 10.82 -11.64 23.76
N TRP A 215 11.07 -12.71 23.03
CA TRP A 215 10.29 -13.96 23.10
C TRP A 215 11.06 -15.02 23.86
N GLY A 216 10.33 -15.94 24.47
CA GLY A 216 10.97 -17.19 24.94
C GLY A 216 11.51 -17.97 23.72
N SER A 217 12.72 -18.50 23.85
CA SER A 217 13.50 -19.11 22.76
C SER A 217 12.83 -20.27 21.98
N THR A 218 11.71 -20.79 22.42
CA THR A 218 10.97 -21.90 21.77
C THR A 218 9.95 -21.44 20.72
N ASP A 219 9.52 -20.17 20.75
CA ASP A 219 8.46 -19.69 19.86
C ASP A 219 9.00 -19.11 18.53
N LEU A 220 10.26 -18.70 18.49
CA LEU A 220 10.84 -17.99 17.34
C LEU A 220 11.16 -18.92 16.16
N GLN A 221 11.56 -20.17 16.41
CA GLN A 221 11.85 -21.13 15.34
C GLN A 221 10.56 -21.60 14.64
N ALA A 222 9.49 -21.83 15.41
CA ALA A 222 8.17 -22.07 14.86
C ALA A 222 7.69 -20.88 14.02
N HIS A 223 8.09 -19.68 14.38
CA HIS A 223 7.67 -18.45 13.72
C HIS A 223 8.29 -18.26 12.33
N ARG A 224 9.58 -18.64 12.11
CA ARG A 224 10.18 -18.63 10.76
C ARG A 224 9.43 -19.57 9.82
N GLU A 225 9.14 -20.79 10.27
CA GLU A 225 8.39 -21.75 9.47
C GLU A 225 6.99 -21.25 9.15
N ASP A 226 6.29 -20.64 10.10
CA ASP A 226 4.96 -20.06 9.90
C ASP A 226 5.00 -18.91 8.88
N VAL A 227 6.02 -18.04 8.96
CA VAL A 227 6.21 -16.93 8.01
C VAL A 227 6.55 -17.46 6.61
N VAL A 228 7.46 -18.43 6.50
CA VAL A 228 7.84 -19.04 5.21
C VAL A 228 6.65 -19.78 4.60
N ASN A 229 5.85 -20.49 5.40
CA ASN A 229 4.65 -21.18 4.94
C ASN A 229 3.55 -20.20 4.52
N ALA A 230 3.36 -19.11 5.24
CA ALA A 230 2.41 -18.06 4.87
C ALA A 230 2.81 -17.35 3.56
N LEU A 231 4.10 -17.10 3.35
CA LEU A 231 4.63 -16.59 2.09
C LEU A 231 4.48 -17.59 0.95
N ALA A 232 4.78 -18.87 1.19
CA ALA A 232 4.60 -19.92 0.19
C ALA A 232 3.14 -20.03 -0.25
N ALA A 233 2.19 -19.83 0.67
CA ALA A 233 0.77 -19.79 0.34
C ALA A 233 0.42 -18.60 -0.56
N LEU A 234 1.05 -17.42 -0.36
CA LEU A 234 0.84 -16.27 -1.25
C LEU A 234 1.44 -16.45 -2.64
N TRP A 235 2.45 -17.31 -2.78
CA TRP A 235 3.11 -17.61 -4.06
C TRP A 235 2.38 -18.68 -4.88
N ASP A 236 1.44 -19.39 -4.27
CA ASP A 236 0.59 -20.34 -4.98
C ASP A 236 -0.78 -19.73 -5.25
N PHE A 237 -0.90 -19.08 -6.41
CA PHE A 237 -2.16 -18.47 -6.84
C PHE A 237 -3.32 -19.47 -6.82
N SER A 238 -3.08 -20.72 -7.19
CA SER A 238 -4.12 -21.74 -7.25
C SER A 238 -4.61 -22.18 -5.87
N SER A 239 -3.76 -22.11 -4.84
CA SER A 239 -4.16 -22.41 -3.47
C SER A 239 -4.95 -21.27 -2.82
N VAL A 240 -4.70 -20.02 -3.23
CA VAL A 240 -5.38 -18.83 -2.72
C VAL A 240 -6.79 -18.68 -3.32
N PHE A 241 -6.92 -18.98 -4.62
CA PHE A 241 -8.15 -18.75 -5.39
C PHE A 241 -8.73 -20.05 -5.96
N THR A 242 -8.96 -21.04 -5.09
CA THR A 242 -9.66 -22.28 -5.50
C THR A 242 -11.18 -22.07 -5.61
N PRO A 243 -11.91 -22.88 -6.42
CA PRO A 243 -13.36 -22.86 -6.43
C PRO A 243 -14.00 -23.02 -5.05
N GLU A 244 -13.35 -23.77 -4.16
CA GLU A 244 -13.81 -23.99 -2.78
C GLU A 244 -13.66 -22.73 -1.89
N THR A 245 -12.69 -21.84 -2.19
CA THR A 245 -12.62 -20.52 -1.53
C THR A 245 -13.70 -19.58 -2.05
N ALA A 246 -14.14 -19.76 -3.30
CA ALA A 246 -15.21 -18.97 -3.93
C ALA A 246 -16.59 -19.26 -3.35
N GLU A 247 -16.84 -20.51 -2.94
CA GLU A 247 -18.15 -20.95 -2.41
C GLU A 247 -18.29 -20.71 -0.89
N GLY A 248 -17.36 -20.00 -0.25
CA GLY A 248 -17.48 -19.53 1.14
C GLY A 248 -17.00 -20.54 2.20
N GLY A 249 -16.26 -21.57 1.81
CA GLY A 249 -15.85 -22.66 2.72
C GLY A 249 -14.44 -22.55 3.30
N LYS A 250 -13.46 -22.03 2.59
CA LYS A 250 -12.09 -21.88 3.11
C LYS A 250 -11.78 -20.44 3.48
N GLN A 251 -11.28 -20.23 4.68
CA GLN A 251 -10.67 -18.98 5.07
C GLN A 251 -9.39 -18.79 4.24
N ILE A 252 -9.16 -17.57 3.73
CA ILE A 252 -7.83 -17.17 3.26
C ILE A 252 -6.87 -17.49 4.42
N PRO A 253 -5.78 -18.25 4.18
CA PRO A 253 -4.86 -18.60 5.25
C PRO A 253 -4.40 -17.36 5.99
N ASP A 254 -4.06 -17.49 7.26
CA ASP A 254 -3.49 -16.40 8.07
C ASP A 254 -2.24 -15.86 7.37
N ILE A 255 -2.42 -14.83 6.57
CA ILE A 255 -1.39 -14.27 5.70
C ILE A 255 -0.54 -13.33 6.54
N PHE A 256 0.76 -13.59 6.56
CA PHE A 256 1.72 -12.64 7.09
C PHE A 256 2.06 -11.62 5.99
N ILE A 257 1.57 -10.41 6.13
CA ILE A 257 1.89 -9.30 5.22
C ILE A 257 2.70 -8.29 6.03
N ASP A 258 3.94 -8.02 5.58
CA ASP A 258 4.71 -6.92 6.15
C ASP A 258 4.00 -5.59 5.92
N PRO A 259 4.00 -4.71 6.91
CA PRO A 259 3.43 -3.39 6.73
C PRO A 259 4.26 -2.57 5.74
N SER A 260 3.58 -1.77 4.95
CA SER A 260 4.23 -0.69 4.21
C SER A 260 4.47 0.49 5.13
N VAL A 261 5.63 1.12 5.03
CA VAL A 261 5.89 2.39 5.73
C VAL A 261 4.97 3.48 5.19
N ALA A 262 4.66 4.47 6.01
CA ALA A 262 3.99 5.69 5.59
C ALA A 262 4.95 6.87 5.71
N VAL A 263 4.91 7.82 4.76
CA VAL A 263 5.83 8.97 4.73
C VAL A 263 5.03 10.26 4.65
N MET A 264 5.24 11.15 5.60
CA MET A 264 4.65 12.50 5.64
C MET A 264 5.68 13.54 5.23
N THR A 265 5.34 14.34 4.22
CA THR A 265 6.22 15.39 3.67
C THR A 265 5.71 16.81 3.93
N ALA A 266 4.53 16.98 4.50
CA ALA A 266 3.97 18.28 4.86
C ALA A 266 4.63 18.90 6.10
N ARG A 267 5.95 18.71 6.25
CA ARG A 267 6.79 19.11 7.38
C ARG A 267 8.12 19.66 6.86
N LYS A 268 8.95 20.16 7.77
CA LYS A 268 10.31 20.63 7.43
C LYS A 268 11.19 19.47 6.96
N LEU A 269 11.07 18.32 7.60
CA LEU A 269 11.77 17.08 7.24
C LEU A 269 10.75 15.94 7.03
N PRO A 270 11.04 14.96 6.16
CA PRO A 270 10.17 13.80 5.99
C PRO A 270 10.07 12.99 7.28
N LEU A 271 8.85 12.63 7.65
CA LEU A 271 8.59 11.73 8.78
C LEU A 271 8.16 10.37 8.24
N ILE A 272 8.82 9.32 8.68
CA ILE A 272 8.56 7.93 8.31
C ILE A 272 7.93 7.23 9.50
N ALA A 273 6.78 6.62 9.31
CA ALA A 273 6.07 5.92 10.37
C ALA A 273 5.88 4.44 10.04
N ILE A 274 5.97 3.60 11.05
CA ILE A 274 5.77 2.16 10.93
C ILE A 274 5.05 1.61 12.17
N ALA A 275 4.18 0.62 11.93
CA ALA A 275 3.71 -0.35 12.91
C ALA A 275 3.93 -1.72 12.29
N ASP A 276 4.81 -2.56 12.87
CA ASP A 276 5.16 -3.84 12.29
C ASP A 276 4.57 -5.03 13.08
N ASN A 277 4.70 -6.20 12.47
CA ASN A 277 4.24 -7.45 13.08
C ASN A 277 5.23 -8.02 14.11
N LEU A 278 6.36 -7.35 14.32
CA LEU A 278 7.44 -7.73 15.23
C LEU A 278 7.50 -6.84 16.48
N CYS A 279 6.37 -6.23 16.85
CA CYS A 279 6.16 -5.39 18.02
C CYS A 279 6.70 -3.96 17.93
N ASN A 280 7.22 -3.54 16.80
CA ASN A 280 7.74 -2.18 16.66
C ASN A 280 6.64 -1.22 16.24
N LEU A 281 6.57 -0.10 16.93
CA LEU A 281 5.81 1.08 16.58
C LEU A 281 6.73 2.29 16.68
N GLY A 282 6.80 3.12 15.66
CA GLY A 282 7.68 4.27 15.73
C GLY A 282 7.51 5.27 14.60
N ALA A 283 8.07 6.43 14.84
CA ALA A 283 8.26 7.47 13.85
C ALA A 283 9.74 7.88 13.82
N PHE A 284 10.21 8.10 12.60
CA PHE A 284 11.59 8.44 12.27
C PHE A 284 11.57 9.68 11.39
N GLU A 285 12.59 10.50 11.51
CA GLU A 285 12.76 11.70 10.67
C GLU A 285 14.03 11.54 9.83
N TRP A 286 13.96 12.00 8.59
CA TRP A 286 15.08 11.95 7.66
C TRP A 286 15.70 13.34 7.49
N ASP A 287 17.00 13.50 7.85
CA ASP A 287 17.84 14.67 7.62
C ASP A 287 19.28 14.22 7.35
N ASP A 288 19.53 13.71 6.12
CA ASP A 288 20.76 13.04 5.69
C ASP A 288 21.11 11.74 6.44
N GLU A 289 20.51 11.51 7.60
CA GLU A 289 20.51 10.29 8.37
C GLU A 289 19.11 10.04 8.97
N LEU A 290 18.84 8.79 9.32
CA LEU A 290 17.57 8.40 9.96
C LEU A 290 17.68 8.61 11.47
N SER A 291 16.85 9.47 12.03
CA SER A 291 16.78 9.72 13.47
C SER A 291 15.45 9.26 14.05
N ILE A 292 15.51 8.65 15.24
CA ILE A 292 14.31 8.19 15.95
C ILE A 292 13.63 9.42 16.55
N VAL A 293 12.41 9.74 16.12
CA VAL A 293 11.57 10.75 16.78
C VAL A 293 10.99 10.17 18.05
N TRP A 294 10.39 9.00 17.95
CA TRP A 294 9.97 8.17 19.08
C TRP A 294 9.83 6.71 18.64
N ARG A 295 9.89 5.81 19.61
CA ARG A 295 9.72 4.38 19.39
C ARG A 295 9.13 3.72 20.60
N GLU A 296 8.18 2.81 20.39
CA GLU A 296 7.56 2.00 21.42
C GLU A 296 7.53 0.52 21.00
N PHE A 297 7.54 -0.37 21.99
CA PHE A 297 7.33 -1.79 21.78
C PHE A 297 5.93 -2.16 22.24
N HIS A 298 5.18 -2.82 21.36
CA HIS A 298 3.86 -3.34 21.68
C HIS A 298 3.90 -4.86 21.90
N SER A 299 2.76 -5.41 22.36
CA SER A 299 2.56 -6.86 22.35
C SER A 299 2.58 -7.38 20.93
N TYR A 300 3.15 -8.57 20.73
CA TYR A 300 3.13 -9.24 19.44
C TYR A 300 1.70 -9.47 18.97
N GLU A 301 1.38 -8.88 17.86
CA GLU A 301 0.17 -9.14 17.10
C GLU A 301 0.31 -8.58 15.68
N LYS A 302 -0.44 -9.14 14.75
CA LYS A 302 -0.46 -8.63 13.37
C LYS A 302 -1.09 -7.25 13.33
N HIS A 303 -0.45 -6.34 12.61
CA HIS A 303 -0.91 -4.97 12.37
C HIS A 303 -1.25 -4.74 10.90
N SER A 304 -2.09 -3.75 10.64
CA SER A 304 -2.19 -3.17 9.30
C SER A 304 -0.99 -2.26 9.03
N SER A 305 -0.76 -1.90 7.77
CA SER A 305 0.10 -0.75 7.47
C SER A 305 -0.45 0.52 8.13
N THR A 306 0.42 1.49 8.35
CA THR A 306 0.05 2.79 8.92
C THR A 306 -0.51 3.73 7.86
N ALA A 307 -1.45 4.57 8.27
CA ALA A 307 -1.89 5.76 7.56
C ALA A 307 -1.54 7.01 8.35
N LEU A 308 -0.88 7.98 7.72
CA LEU A 308 -0.58 9.28 8.30
C LEU A 308 -1.64 10.30 7.89
N LEU A 309 -2.26 10.93 8.86
CA LEU A 309 -3.38 11.83 8.64
C LEU A 309 -2.94 13.29 8.66
N PRO A 310 -3.63 14.18 7.90
CA PRO A 310 -3.27 15.61 7.87
C PRO A 310 -3.38 16.32 9.22
N ASN A 311 -4.14 15.76 10.15
CA ASN A 311 -4.31 16.28 11.51
C ASN A 311 -3.19 15.87 12.49
N GLY A 312 -2.11 15.26 11.99
CA GLY A 312 -0.96 14.87 12.81
C GLY A 312 -1.09 13.51 13.49
N LEU A 313 -2.05 12.68 13.08
CA LEU A 313 -2.22 11.35 13.65
C LEU A 313 -1.63 10.26 12.76
N MET A 314 -1.01 9.27 13.39
CA MET A 314 -0.63 7.98 12.84
C MET A 314 -1.69 6.96 13.24
N VAL A 315 -2.34 6.32 12.28
CA VAL A 315 -3.43 5.38 12.53
C VAL A 315 -3.13 4.02 11.95
N PHE A 316 -3.45 2.96 12.68
CA PHE A 316 -3.31 1.57 12.24
C PHE A 316 -4.29 0.64 12.96
N GLY A 317 -4.54 -0.51 12.36
CA GLY A 317 -5.38 -1.57 12.92
C GLY A 317 -4.55 -2.70 13.51
N ARG A 318 -5.18 -3.50 14.39
CA ARG A 318 -4.55 -4.62 15.09
C ARG A 318 -5.38 -5.90 14.97
N GLN A 319 -4.71 -7.06 15.05
CA GLN A 319 -5.38 -8.38 15.07
C GLN A 319 -6.36 -8.53 16.23
N SER A 320 -6.07 -7.91 17.37
CA SER A 320 -7.00 -7.85 18.52
C SER A 320 -8.31 -7.11 18.25
N GLY A 321 -8.43 -6.45 17.10
CA GLY A 321 -9.61 -5.66 16.72
C GLY A 321 -9.55 -4.21 17.19
N SER A 322 -8.42 -3.76 17.68
CA SER A 322 -8.23 -2.35 18.05
C SER A 322 -7.79 -1.53 16.84
N VAL A 323 -8.31 -0.31 16.72
CA VAL A 323 -7.80 0.76 15.87
C VAL A 323 -7.18 1.79 16.78
N LEU A 324 -5.92 2.11 16.55
CA LEU A 324 -5.17 3.03 17.39
C LEU A 324 -4.80 4.28 16.61
N ALA A 325 -4.86 5.43 17.27
CA ALA A 325 -4.33 6.68 16.76
C ALA A 325 -3.32 7.23 17.75
N HIS A 326 -2.12 7.47 17.25
CA HIS A 326 -1.02 8.07 17.98
C HIS A 326 -0.70 9.44 17.37
N ASP A 327 -0.31 10.38 18.19
CA ASP A 327 0.31 11.61 17.71
C ASP A 327 1.63 11.28 17.03
N MET A 328 1.81 11.69 15.79
CA MET A 328 2.96 11.27 14.98
C MET A 328 4.28 11.92 15.42
N GLU A 329 4.26 12.96 16.24
CA GLU A 329 5.46 13.65 16.74
C GLU A 329 5.89 13.17 18.13
N THR A 330 4.93 12.84 18.97
CA THR A 330 5.20 12.48 20.36
C THR A 330 5.06 10.99 20.66
N GLY A 331 4.41 10.23 19.77
CA GLY A 331 4.05 8.84 20.01
C GLY A 331 2.87 8.64 20.99
N LEU A 332 2.36 9.69 21.58
CA LEU A 332 1.28 9.57 22.56
C LEU A 332 0.02 9.03 21.91
N LYS A 333 -0.56 8.00 22.51
CA LYS A 333 -1.86 7.49 22.08
C LYS A 333 -2.95 8.53 22.37
N ILE A 334 -3.60 9.01 21.29
CA ILE A 334 -4.65 10.03 21.37
C ILE A 334 -6.01 9.39 21.60
N TRP A 335 -6.33 8.35 20.83
CA TRP A 335 -7.55 7.59 20.99
C TRP A 335 -7.40 6.13 20.55
N SER A 336 -8.34 5.31 20.95
CA SER A 336 -8.49 3.94 20.45
C SER A 336 -9.97 3.59 20.29
N TYR A 337 -10.26 2.79 19.25
CA TYR A 337 -11.57 2.21 19.00
C TYR A 337 -11.46 0.70 18.97
N HIS A 338 -12.36 -0.02 19.64
CA HIS A 338 -12.39 -1.48 19.61
C HIS A 338 -13.49 -1.97 18.69
N ALA A 339 -13.08 -2.52 17.53
CA ALA A 339 -14.01 -3.03 16.51
C ALA A 339 -14.57 -4.44 16.85
N GLY A 340 -13.99 -5.12 17.86
CA GLY A 340 -14.37 -6.48 18.26
C GLY A 340 -13.99 -7.56 17.25
N ARG A 341 -13.27 -7.21 16.18
CA ARG A 341 -12.86 -8.09 15.06
C ARG A 341 -11.51 -7.65 14.53
N PRO A 342 -10.67 -8.58 14.02
CA PRO A 342 -9.35 -8.24 13.49
C PRO A 342 -9.39 -7.15 12.42
N VAL A 343 -8.42 -6.22 12.48
CA VAL A 343 -8.22 -5.14 11.51
C VAL A 343 -6.85 -5.34 10.87
N PHE A 344 -6.83 -5.98 9.70
CA PHE A 344 -5.60 -6.22 8.92
C PHE A 344 -5.43 -5.23 7.77
N ALA A 345 -6.54 -4.68 7.28
CA ALA A 345 -6.56 -3.71 6.21
C ALA A 345 -6.09 -2.35 6.71
N THR A 346 -5.25 -1.66 5.93
CA THR A 346 -4.85 -0.28 6.24
C THR A 346 -6.08 0.62 6.21
N PRO A 347 -6.36 1.40 7.25
CA PRO A 347 -7.47 2.35 7.25
C PRO A 347 -7.32 3.38 6.13
N ALA A 348 -8.44 3.77 5.50
CA ALA A 348 -8.44 4.87 4.55
C ALA A 348 -9.06 6.12 5.17
N ALA A 349 -8.59 7.30 4.79
CA ALA A 349 -8.92 8.53 5.45
C ALA A 349 -9.28 9.66 4.49
N THR A 350 -10.41 10.31 4.71
CA THR A 350 -10.75 11.62 4.11
C THR A 350 -10.31 12.75 5.07
N HIS A 351 -10.77 13.96 4.86
CA HIS A 351 -10.46 15.07 5.78
C HIS A 351 -11.12 14.93 7.18
N SER A 352 -12.20 14.18 7.29
CA SER A 352 -13.00 14.11 8.52
C SER A 352 -13.21 12.70 9.05
N TYR A 353 -13.19 11.73 8.16
CA TYR A 353 -13.59 10.35 8.45
C TYR A 353 -12.47 9.37 8.18
N LEU A 354 -12.45 8.33 9.00
CA LEU A 354 -11.62 7.16 8.86
C LEU A 354 -12.50 5.97 8.49
N PHE A 355 -12.12 5.26 7.43
CA PHE A 355 -12.79 4.06 6.95
C PHE A 355 -11.95 2.85 7.33
N VAL A 356 -12.48 2.03 8.22
CA VAL A 356 -11.80 0.87 8.79
C VAL A 356 -12.52 -0.39 8.34
N VAL A 357 -11.77 -1.35 7.85
CA VAL A 357 -12.30 -2.69 7.58
C VAL A 357 -11.86 -3.63 8.69
N ALA A 358 -12.80 -4.06 9.50
CA ALA A 358 -12.62 -5.02 10.57
C ALA A 358 -13.22 -6.36 10.15
N LYS A 359 -12.39 -7.28 9.66
CA LYS A 359 -12.76 -8.58 9.11
C LYS A 359 -13.86 -8.47 8.03
N ASP A 360 -15.12 -8.54 8.42
CA ASP A 360 -16.34 -8.52 7.59
C ASP A 360 -17.22 -7.29 7.87
N HIS A 361 -16.65 -6.21 8.40
CA HIS A 361 -17.35 -4.94 8.66
C HIS A 361 -16.55 -3.76 8.14
N LEU A 362 -17.23 -2.87 7.43
CA LEU A 362 -16.76 -1.52 7.15
C LEU A 362 -17.30 -0.59 8.23
N ILE A 363 -16.42 0.10 8.93
CA ILE A 363 -16.70 0.99 10.07
C ILE A 363 -16.23 2.39 9.70
N VAL A 364 -17.04 3.40 9.99
CA VAL A 364 -16.69 4.81 9.77
C VAL A 364 -16.49 5.50 11.12
N LEU A 365 -15.29 5.99 11.35
CA LEU A 365 -14.91 6.70 12.56
C LEU A 365 -14.63 8.18 12.29
N ASN A 366 -14.83 9.01 13.29
CA ASN A 366 -14.34 10.38 13.30
C ASN A 366 -12.82 10.36 13.51
N GLN A 367 -12.06 11.04 12.66
CA GLN A 367 -10.60 11.07 12.76
C GLN A 367 -10.11 11.72 14.06
N LYS A 368 -10.83 12.69 14.59
CA LYS A 368 -10.37 13.52 15.72
C LYS A 368 -10.32 12.75 17.03
N ASP A 369 -11.32 11.91 17.27
CA ASP A 369 -11.54 11.28 18.59
C ASP A 369 -11.81 9.77 18.51
N GLY A 370 -11.80 9.17 17.29
CA GLY A 370 -12.07 7.75 17.11
C GLY A 370 -13.51 7.34 17.39
N SER A 371 -14.42 8.29 17.60
CA SER A 371 -15.83 7.97 17.84
C SER A 371 -16.48 7.38 16.59
N LEU A 372 -17.39 6.42 16.80
CA LEU A 372 -18.19 5.86 15.72
C LEU A 372 -19.09 6.98 15.15
N VAL A 373 -19.08 7.13 13.84
CA VAL A 373 -19.95 8.10 13.19
C VAL A 373 -21.40 7.60 13.25
N TYR A 374 -22.23 8.37 13.90
CA TYR A 374 -23.67 8.11 14.00
C TYR A 374 -24.44 9.04 13.10
N ASP A 375 -25.51 8.51 12.51
CA ASP A 375 -26.58 9.26 11.89
C ASP A 375 -27.79 9.28 12.81
N ALA A 376 -28.80 10.08 12.45
CA ALA A 376 -30.03 10.15 13.23
C ALA A 376 -30.69 8.79 13.49
N ASP A 377 -30.43 7.81 12.60
CA ASP A 377 -31.13 6.52 12.60
C ASP A 377 -30.21 5.30 12.89
N SER A 378 -28.88 5.38 12.71
CA SER A 378 -27.98 4.23 12.99
C SER A 378 -26.49 4.58 12.98
N PRO A 379 -25.64 3.78 13.68
CA PRO A 379 -24.19 3.87 13.54
C PRO A 379 -23.75 3.48 12.13
N ARG A 380 -22.72 4.14 11.58
CA ARG A 380 -22.11 3.78 10.30
C ARG A 380 -21.23 2.56 10.43
N GLN A 381 -21.88 1.41 10.50
CA GLN A 381 -21.25 0.10 10.39
C GLN A 381 -21.98 -0.68 9.29
N PHE A 382 -21.23 -1.14 8.29
CA PHE A 382 -21.77 -1.90 7.18
C PHE A 382 -21.21 -3.31 7.23
N ARG A 383 -22.09 -4.31 7.28
CA ARG A 383 -21.67 -5.69 7.20
C ARG A 383 -21.30 -6.02 5.76
N LEU A 384 -20.06 -6.49 5.59
CA LEU A 384 -19.60 -7.08 4.35
C LEU A 384 -20.02 -8.56 4.31
N PRO A 385 -20.37 -9.14 3.14
CA PRO A 385 -20.77 -10.53 3.08
C PRO A 385 -19.65 -11.50 3.46
N HIS A 386 -18.38 -11.08 3.28
CA HIS A 386 -17.21 -11.90 3.58
C HIS A 386 -16.06 -11.04 4.14
N GLN A 387 -15.09 -11.71 4.75
CA GLN A 387 -13.87 -11.06 5.25
C GLN A 387 -13.01 -10.48 4.13
N THR A 388 -12.10 -9.57 4.49
CA THR A 388 -11.12 -8.99 3.57
C THR A 388 -9.81 -8.63 4.27
N TYR A 389 -8.73 -8.69 3.50
CA TYR A 389 -7.42 -8.14 3.82
C TYR A 389 -7.10 -6.91 2.96
N ALA A 390 -7.86 -6.71 1.88
CA ALA A 390 -7.70 -5.55 1.02
C ALA A 390 -8.09 -4.26 1.75
N SER A 391 -7.26 -3.25 1.61
CA SER A 391 -7.53 -1.95 2.20
C SER A 391 -8.60 -1.18 1.42
N PRO A 392 -9.47 -0.42 2.09
CA PRO A 392 -10.51 0.34 1.41
C PRO A 392 -9.89 1.46 0.55
N ALA A 393 -10.53 1.74 -0.58
CA ALA A 393 -10.22 2.89 -1.42
C ALA A 393 -11.39 3.87 -1.39
N VAL A 394 -11.10 5.16 -1.16
CA VAL A 394 -12.14 6.17 -0.91
C VAL A 394 -12.03 7.31 -1.91
N THR A 395 -13.18 7.72 -2.44
CA THR A 395 -13.36 8.91 -3.26
C THR A 395 -14.21 9.95 -2.52
N GLN A 396 -14.49 11.08 -3.14
CA GLN A 396 -15.37 12.09 -2.54
C GLN A 396 -16.78 11.59 -2.23
N ASN A 397 -17.26 10.61 -2.98
CA ASN A 397 -18.65 10.14 -2.93
C ASN A 397 -18.81 8.65 -2.61
N ARG A 398 -17.75 7.85 -2.62
CA ARG A 398 -17.82 6.39 -2.43
C ARG A 398 -16.65 5.82 -1.67
N VAL A 399 -16.88 4.69 -1.02
CA VAL A 399 -15.85 3.80 -0.51
C VAL A 399 -15.98 2.43 -1.15
N TYR A 400 -14.86 1.83 -1.52
CA TYR A 400 -14.76 0.53 -2.16
C TYR A 400 -14.01 -0.44 -1.28
N VAL A 401 -14.56 -1.66 -1.11
CA VAL A 401 -13.94 -2.73 -0.33
C VAL A 401 -14.00 -4.03 -1.12
N SER A 402 -12.85 -4.60 -1.43
CA SER A 402 -12.74 -5.91 -2.07
C SER A 402 -12.74 -7.01 -1.01
N THR A 403 -13.51 -8.09 -1.20
CA THR A 403 -13.69 -9.15 -0.21
C THR A 403 -13.31 -10.51 -0.75
N SER A 404 -13.11 -11.49 0.13
CA SER A 404 -12.82 -12.88 -0.21
C SER A 404 -14.00 -13.61 -0.89
N ALA A 405 -15.17 -12.97 -1.00
CA ALA A 405 -16.24 -13.43 -1.89
C ALA A 405 -15.94 -13.20 -3.37
N MET A 406 -14.73 -12.81 -3.74
CA MET A 406 -14.33 -12.43 -5.10
C MET A 406 -15.13 -11.24 -5.67
N MET A 407 -15.62 -10.40 -4.79
CA MET A 407 -16.41 -9.22 -5.10
C MET A 407 -15.87 -7.98 -4.39
N THR A 408 -15.92 -6.87 -5.08
CA THR A 408 -15.74 -5.53 -4.50
C THR A 408 -17.10 -4.89 -4.29
N PHE A 409 -17.30 -4.35 -3.10
CA PHE A 409 -18.53 -3.63 -2.73
C PHE A 409 -18.28 -2.14 -2.74
N SER A 410 -19.23 -1.40 -3.29
CA SER A 410 -19.25 0.05 -3.29
C SER A 410 -20.36 0.55 -2.36
N TYR A 411 -20.01 1.53 -1.53
CA TYR A 411 -20.95 2.22 -0.64
C TYR A 411 -20.96 3.70 -0.98
N ASP A 412 -22.13 4.23 -1.26
CA ASP A 412 -22.35 5.65 -1.48
C ASP A 412 -22.34 6.40 -0.14
N LEU A 413 -21.51 7.42 -0.04
CA LEU A 413 -21.32 8.17 1.21
C LEU A 413 -22.48 9.13 1.52
N SER A 414 -23.30 9.49 0.53
CA SER A 414 -24.46 10.37 0.70
C SER A 414 -25.70 9.61 1.12
N THR A 415 -26.00 8.49 0.45
CA THR A 415 -27.14 7.62 0.77
C THR A 415 -26.83 6.64 1.89
N ARG A 416 -25.53 6.42 2.18
CA ARG A 416 -25.03 5.55 3.26
C ARG A 416 -25.45 4.09 3.07
N SER A 417 -25.56 3.69 1.83
CA SER A 417 -25.98 2.35 1.45
C SER A 417 -25.03 1.74 0.44
N GLN A 418 -25.01 0.42 0.40
CA GLN A 418 -24.37 -0.30 -0.69
C GLN A 418 -25.13 0.02 -1.98
N ASP A 419 -24.42 0.54 -2.98
CA ASP A 419 -25.04 0.92 -4.26
C ASP A 419 -24.72 -0.06 -5.39
N THR A 420 -23.58 -0.72 -5.36
CA THR A 420 -23.19 -1.71 -6.37
C THR A 420 -22.13 -2.68 -5.87
N ASN A 421 -21.91 -3.74 -6.63
CA ASN A 421 -20.77 -4.65 -6.47
C ASN A 421 -20.20 -5.05 -7.84
N PHE A 422 -18.94 -5.44 -7.86
CA PHE A 422 -18.23 -5.91 -9.04
C PHE A 422 -17.08 -6.86 -8.63
N ARG A 423 -16.35 -7.40 -9.59
CA ARG A 423 -15.31 -8.39 -9.32
C ARG A 423 -14.16 -7.83 -8.48
N GLY A 424 -13.64 -8.65 -7.55
CA GLY A 424 -12.51 -8.36 -6.68
C GLY A 424 -11.78 -9.64 -6.28
N ASN A 425 -10.73 -9.56 -5.46
CA ASN A 425 -10.04 -10.73 -4.94
C ASN A 425 -9.85 -10.75 -3.42
N GLY A 426 -10.19 -9.64 -2.73
CA GLY A 426 -10.10 -9.54 -1.27
C GLY A 426 -8.69 -9.43 -0.68
N LEU A 427 -7.65 -9.42 -1.50
CA LEU A 427 -6.25 -9.29 -1.11
C LEU A 427 -5.62 -8.01 -1.65
N ALA A 428 -5.75 -7.78 -2.96
CA ALA A 428 -5.28 -6.56 -3.59
C ALA A 428 -6.27 -5.41 -3.38
N SER A 429 -5.74 -4.25 -3.05
CA SER A 429 -6.51 -3.01 -2.94
C SER A 429 -6.82 -2.44 -4.33
N ILE A 430 -7.89 -1.67 -4.42
CA ILE A 430 -8.31 -0.98 -5.63
C ILE A 430 -7.39 0.21 -5.90
N ALA A 431 -7.10 0.46 -7.19
CA ALA A 431 -6.50 1.71 -7.62
C ALA A 431 -7.55 2.65 -8.21
N LEU A 432 -7.37 3.95 -7.96
CA LEU A 432 -8.28 5.02 -8.39
C LEU A 432 -7.58 5.92 -9.41
N GLY A 433 -8.17 6.03 -10.61
CA GLY A 433 -7.72 6.94 -11.65
C GLY A 433 -8.14 8.40 -11.39
N ASN A 434 -7.39 9.36 -11.92
CA ASN A 434 -7.67 10.80 -11.75
C ASN A 434 -9.05 11.24 -12.28
N ASN A 435 -9.59 10.49 -13.23
CA ASN A 435 -10.94 10.70 -13.79
C ASN A 435 -12.02 9.96 -13.00
N GLY A 436 -11.70 9.39 -11.83
CA GLY A 436 -12.63 8.58 -11.03
C GLY A 436 -12.85 7.16 -11.57
N ALA A 437 -12.05 6.71 -12.51
CA ALA A 437 -12.05 5.32 -12.93
C ALA A 437 -11.50 4.41 -11.83
N ILE A 438 -11.97 3.17 -11.79
CA ILE A 438 -11.62 2.18 -10.77
C ILE A 438 -10.93 1.02 -11.45
N TYR A 439 -9.80 0.58 -10.89
CA TYR A 439 -9.07 -0.59 -11.35
C TYR A 439 -9.06 -1.63 -10.24
N ALA A 440 -9.71 -2.75 -10.48
CA ALA A 440 -9.85 -3.84 -9.52
C ALA A 440 -9.20 -5.12 -10.03
N VAL A 441 -8.44 -5.79 -9.17
CA VAL A 441 -7.93 -7.15 -9.41
C VAL A 441 -9.03 -8.13 -9.05
N ALA A 442 -9.40 -9.00 -9.97
CA ALA A 442 -10.34 -10.08 -9.72
C ALA A 442 -9.62 -11.39 -9.36
N ALA A 443 -10.34 -12.31 -8.74
CA ALA A 443 -9.79 -13.60 -8.32
C ALA A 443 -9.40 -14.52 -9.50
N ASP A 444 -9.91 -14.27 -10.70
CA ASP A 444 -9.47 -14.92 -11.93
C ASP A 444 -8.16 -14.33 -12.51
N GLY A 445 -7.50 -13.46 -11.72
CA GLY A 445 -6.25 -12.81 -12.09
C GLY A 445 -6.40 -11.70 -13.12
N ARG A 446 -7.60 -11.27 -13.45
CA ARG A 446 -7.85 -10.19 -14.42
C ARG A 446 -7.94 -8.86 -13.73
N ILE A 447 -7.49 -7.82 -14.41
CA ILE A 447 -7.77 -6.44 -14.01
C ILE A 447 -8.98 -5.94 -14.77
N HIS A 448 -9.93 -5.39 -14.04
CA HIS A 448 -11.13 -4.76 -14.58
C HIS A 448 -11.04 -3.26 -14.38
N LYS A 449 -11.28 -2.50 -15.44
CA LYS A 449 -11.49 -1.06 -15.36
C LYS A 449 -13.00 -0.74 -15.36
N TYR A 450 -13.43 -0.01 -14.37
CA TYR A 450 -14.76 0.59 -14.32
C TYR A 450 -14.65 2.08 -14.60
N PRO A 451 -15.51 2.64 -15.47
CA PRO A 451 -15.36 4.03 -15.90
C PRO A 451 -15.65 5.00 -14.76
N GLY A 452 -14.99 6.17 -14.80
CA GLY A 452 -15.34 7.33 -13.98
C GLY A 452 -16.73 7.88 -14.34
N PRO A 453 -17.21 8.90 -13.62
CA PRO A 453 -18.44 9.58 -13.94
C PRO A 453 -18.36 10.22 -15.34
N LYS A 454 -19.48 10.19 -16.07
CA LYS A 454 -19.61 10.90 -17.36
C LYS A 454 -19.72 12.39 -17.14
#